data_48fb68d449cb8c3151f69906bab51d3d
#
_entry.id   48fb68d449cb8c3151f69906bab51d3d
#
_cell.length_a   1.000
_cell.length_b   1.000
_cell.length_c   1.000
_cell.angle_alpha   90.00
_cell.angle_beta   90.00
_cell.angle_gamma   90.00
#
_symmetry.space_group_name_H-M   'P 1'
#
loop_
_entity.id
_entity.type
_entity.pdbx_description
1 polymer ?
#
loop_
_entity_poly.entity_id
_entity_poly.type
_entity_poly.pdbx_seq_one_letter_code
_entity_poly.pdbx_strand_id
1 'polypeptide(L)'
;MAYREYKDRIGGMNHWLFAQDDFKHIIDRPFRGEQYTRVINGSGIVKGEQKYPKGYQEMIIPELKRRADFFKEVPALKDINPADSKILTVLVGDRDDPAVAASISYVGMKSATTKMSGLSSMMEEFPSTVTTAEMYENLEKWNNDSSISILMFQLPFGGQAGKVINATALCNRIDVSKDGDGLNQVTLGLMSLGADRYYDCCTPSGMVDLASVYLIREKGAKLRPDGIASFAGFEVLVAGRSNIVGEPLFNLLKRFDATVLGPLHTRTGSGGLSDKETQLRINTELSQRADIVYTCMGFHPYKVHPDTEYFFTSDMLKEGCLMIDASTSFRKDGRKPYGDVDPAARSKTDAFTLETGGVGPATVTKLVLQGWLGMLYQNIEKVRKALEDNKSVVVSTFTRFLASYAEASESDAADNAETLFNRAINTDSHPMHAVDALQSIFPELMK
;
A
#
# COMPACT_ATOMS: atom_id res chain seq x y z
N MET A 1 -13.70 6.04 -26.14
CA MET A 1 -12.87 6.73 -25.14
C MET A 1 -13.57 6.78 -23.78
N ALA A 2 -14.76 7.28 -23.67
CA ALA A 2 -15.53 7.44 -22.43
C ALA A 2 -15.86 6.12 -21.68
N TYR A 3 -16.20 5.03 -22.39
CA TYR A 3 -16.43 3.72 -21.78
C TYR A 3 -15.15 3.17 -21.10
N ARG A 4 -13.99 3.40 -21.70
CA ARG A 4 -12.71 3.01 -21.14
C ARG A 4 -12.39 3.78 -19.85
N GLU A 5 -12.68 5.09 -19.85
CA GLU A 5 -12.54 5.95 -18.67
C GLU A 5 -13.50 5.56 -17.53
N TYR A 6 -14.74 5.20 -17.87
CA TYR A 6 -15.71 4.74 -16.86
C TYR A 6 -15.36 3.37 -16.29
N LYS A 7 -14.97 2.42 -17.15
CA LYS A 7 -14.48 1.10 -16.74
C LYS A 7 -13.28 1.22 -15.78
N ASP A 8 -12.41 2.20 -16.03
CA ASP A 8 -11.26 2.49 -15.21
C ASP A 8 -11.66 3.17 -13.88
N ARG A 9 -12.75 3.93 -13.83
CA ARG A 9 -13.28 4.55 -12.60
C ARG A 9 -13.96 3.59 -11.63
N ILE A 10 -14.47 2.46 -12.08
CA ILE A 10 -15.02 1.40 -11.21
C ILE A 10 -13.92 0.48 -10.68
N GLY A 11 -12.69 0.67 -11.09
CA GLY A 11 -11.56 -0.23 -10.86
C GLY A 11 -10.91 -0.22 -9.48
N GLY A 12 -11.52 0.42 -8.46
CA GLY A 12 -10.98 0.41 -7.11
C GLY A 12 -10.60 1.79 -6.56
N MET A 13 -10.03 1.82 -5.35
CA MET A 13 -9.79 3.05 -4.60
C MET A 13 -8.79 4.01 -5.29
N ASN A 14 -7.82 3.48 -6.03
CA ASN A 14 -6.87 4.33 -6.76
C ASN A 14 -7.55 5.07 -7.91
N HIS A 15 -8.46 4.43 -8.63
CA HIS A 15 -9.25 5.11 -9.66
C HIS A 15 -10.11 6.23 -9.07
N TRP A 16 -10.73 5.97 -7.90
CA TRP A 16 -11.45 6.99 -7.18
C TRP A 16 -10.52 8.15 -6.79
N LEU A 17 -9.32 7.86 -6.27
CA LEU A 17 -8.35 8.88 -5.87
C LEU A 17 -7.99 9.81 -7.04
N PHE A 18 -7.66 9.25 -8.20
CA PHE A 18 -7.26 10.03 -9.38
C PHE A 18 -8.42 10.80 -10.01
N ALA A 19 -9.66 10.44 -9.71
CA ALA A 19 -10.84 11.20 -10.14
C ALA A 19 -11.14 12.41 -9.24
N GLN A 20 -10.47 12.58 -8.10
CA GLN A 20 -10.67 13.71 -7.21
C GLN A 20 -9.87 14.93 -7.66
N ASP A 21 -10.49 16.11 -7.66
CA ASP A 21 -9.79 17.37 -7.97
C ASP A 21 -8.66 17.67 -6.98
N ASP A 22 -8.81 17.17 -5.77
CA ASP A 22 -7.89 17.40 -4.65
C ASP A 22 -6.64 16.51 -4.64
N PHE A 23 -6.58 15.44 -5.47
CA PHE A 23 -5.43 14.51 -5.41
C PHE A 23 -4.08 15.20 -5.71
N LYS A 24 -4.12 16.32 -6.45
CA LYS A 24 -2.95 17.17 -6.70
C LYS A 24 -2.25 17.65 -5.43
N HIS A 25 -2.95 17.72 -4.30
CA HIS A 25 -2.40 18.14 -3.02
C HIS A 25 -1.52 17.07 -2.34
N ILE A 26 -1.51 15.84 -2.85
CA ILE A 26 -0.58 14.81 -2.36
C ILE A 26 0.87 15.17 -2.70
N ILE A 27 1.09 15.97 -3.75
CA ILE A 27 2.41 16.46 -4.14
C ILE A 27 2.43 17.98 -3.95
N ASP A 28 3.35 18.47 -3.15
CA ASP A 28 3.50 19.90 -2.87
C ASP A 28 4.77 20.49 -3.50
N ARG A 29 4.74 21.82 -3.72
CA ARG A 29 5.83 22.63 -4.29
C ARG A 29 5.92 23.97 -3.59
N PRO A 30 7.11 24.47 -3.36
CA PRO A 30 8.44 23.89 -3.13
C PRO A 30 8.64 23.48 -1.68
N PHE A 31 9.59 22.60 -1.41
CA PHE A 31 9.96 22.25 -0.04
C PHE A 31 11.02 23.21 0.48
N ARG A 32 10.71 24.02 1.54
CA ARG A 32 11.65 24.87 2.31
C ARG A 32 12.59 25.74 1.47
N GLY A 33 12.10 26.31 0.37
CA GLY A 33 12.90 27.21 -0.47
C GLY A 33 13.75 26.54 -1.54
N GLU A 34 13.70 25.23 -1.68
CA GLU A 34 14.28 24.52 -2.81
C GLU A 34 13.36 24.65 -4.01
N GLN A 35 13.82 25.35 -5.04
CA GLN A 35 12.96 25.83 -6.14
C GLN A 35 12.33 24.74 -7.00
N TYR A 36 12.82 23.49 -6.97
CA TYR A 36 12.46 22.46 -7.92
C TYR A 36 12.05 21.12 -7.33
N THR A 37 12.40 20.85 -6.07
CA THR A 37 12.12 19.53 -5.44
C THR A 37 10.74 19.50 -4.80
N ARG A 38 9.98 18.46 -5.08
CA ARG A 38 8.62 18.24 -4.58
C ARG A 38 8.59 17.19 -3.49
N VAL A 39 7.72 17.37 -2.51
CA VAL A 39 7.46 16.37 -1.47
C VAL A 39 6.22 15.57 -1.82
N ILE A 40 6.35 14.26 -1.82
CA ILE A 40 5.23 13.33 -1.94
C ILE A 40 4.76 12.98 -0.53
N ASN A 41 3.49 13.27 -0.27
CA ASN A 41 2.95 13.29 1.07
C ASN A 41 2.01 12.11 1.32
N GLY A 42 2.41 11.21 2.21
CA GLY A 42 1.60 10.08 2.62
C GLY A 42 0.48 10.44 3.60
N SER A 43 0.70 11.41 4.50
CA SER A 43 -0.22 11.68 5.62
C SER A 43 -0.80 13.08 5.69
N GLY A 44 -0.40 14.03 4.84
CA GLY A 44 -0.77 15.44 5.00
C GLY A 44 -0.11 16.16 6.19
N ILE A 45 0.64 15.43 7.03
CA ILE A 45 1.28 15.98 8.23
C ILE A 45 2.78 15.79 8.14
N VAL A 46 3.52 16.89 8.06
CA VAL A 46 4.97 16.91 8.29
C VAL A 46 5.22 17.39 9.71
N LYS A 47 5.89 16.54 10.51
CA LYS A 47 6.27 16.93 11.86
C LYS A 47 7.19 18.15 11.81
N GLY A 48 6.69 19.25 12.32
CA GLY A 48 7.51 20.36 12.77
C GLY A 48 7.09 21.74 12.34
N GLU A 49 6.53 22.02 11.15
CA GLU A 49 6.28 23.42 10.78
C GLU A 49 5.29 23.67 9.63
N GLN A 50 4.93 22.68 8.84
CA GLN A 50 4.01 22.88 7.72
C GLN A 50 2.99 21.74 7.62
N LYS A 51 1.71 22.09 7.68
CA LYS A 51 0.61 21.17 7.45
C LYS A 51 0.26 21.22 5.97
N TYR A 52 0.43 20.10 5.28
CA TYR A 52 -0.06 19.94 3.92
C TYR A 52 -1.57 19.74 3.94
N PRO A 53 -2.32 20.29 2.98
CA PRO A 53 -3.78 20.27 3.03
C PRO A 53 -4.35 18.87 3.02
N LYS A 54 -3.77 17.94 2.27
CA LYS A 54 -4.17 16.52 2.24
C LYS A 54 -3.02 15.66 1.72
N GLY A 55 -2.77 14.52 2.39
CA GLY A 55 -1.89 13.46 1.92
C GLY A 55 -2.69 12.26 1.41
N TYR A 56 -2.01 11.25 0.91
CA TYR A 56 -2.61 10.02 0.40
C TYR A 56 -3.58 9.37 1.41
N GLN A 57 -3.16 9.20 2.66
CA GLN A 57 -3.99 8.65 3.73
C GLN A 57 -5.21 9.52 4.04
N GLU A 58 -5.03 10.85 4.10
CA GLU A 58 -6.11 11.80 4.42
C GLU A 58 -7.18 11.90 3.31
N MET A 59 -6.89 11.40 2.12
CA MET A 59 -7.89 11.27 1.06
C MET A 59 -8.62 9.93 1.12
N ILE A 60 -7.90 8.83 1.30
CA ILE A 60 -8.47 7.48 1.23
C ILE A 60 -9.32 7.14 2.47
N ILE A 61 -8.83 7.44 3.68
CA ILE A 61 -9.48 6.98 4.91
C ILE A 61 -10.87 7.58 5.14
N PRO A 62 -11.11 8.90 4.91
CA PRO A 62 -12.47 9.44 4.98
C PRO A 62 -13.44 8.83 3.97
N GLU A 63 -12.97 8.48 2.78
CA GLU A 63 -13.79 7.79 1.78
C GLU A 63 -14.19 6.39 2.24
N LEU A 64 -13.27 5.63 2.85
CA LEU A 64 -13.61 4.34 3.45
C LEU A 64 -14.64 4.48 4.57
N LYS A 65 -14.51 5.51 5.40
CA LYS A 65 -15.51 5.82 6.44
C LYS A 65 -16.89 6.13 5.83
N ARG A 66 -16.93 6.92 4.76
CA ARG A 66 -18.16 7.20 4.03
C ARG A 66 -18.80 5.92 3.48
N ARG A 67 -17.98 4.97 2.97
CA ARG A 67 -18.45 3.65 2.54
C ARG A 67 -18.97 2.80 3.70
N ALA A 68 -18.36 2.88 4.88
CA ALA A 68 -18.86 2.20 6.07
C ALA A 68 -20.26 2.72 6.50
N ASP A 69 -20.47 4.01 6.38
CA ASP A 69 -21.77 4.61 6.67
C ASP A 69 -22.82 4.22 5.60
N PHE A 70 -22.41 4.17 4.32
CA PHE A 70 -23.24 3.66 3.23
C PHE A 70 -23.78 2.24 3.48
N PHE A 71 -22.97 1.32 4.02
CA PHE A 71 -23.43 -0.03 4.33
C PHE A 71 -24.60 -0.06 5.32
N LYS A 72 -24.67 0.92 6.24
CA LYS A 72 -25.76 1.04 7.22
C LYS A 72 -27.06 1.57 6.61
N GLU A 73 -26.93 2.37 5.55
CA GLU A 73 -28.05 3.05 4.91
C GLU A 73 -28.74 2.18 3.85
N VAL A 74 -28.03 1.21 3.25
CA VAL A 74 -28.60 0.29 2.26
C VAL A 74 -29.33 -0.86 2.93
N PRO A 75 -30.67 -1.00 2.77
CA PRO A 75 -31.45 -2.04 3.47
C PRO A 75 -30.94 -3.46 3.23
N ALA A 76 -30.47 -3.77 2.01
CA ALA A 76 -29.94 -5.08 1.66
C ALA A 76 -28.58 -5.40 2.31
N LEU A 77 -27.86 -4.39 2.82
CA LEU A 77 -26.54 -4.52 3.45
C LEU A 77 -26.56 -4.28 4.96
N LYS A 78 -27.71 -3.96 5.54
CA LYS A 78 -27.86 -3.60 6.98
C LYS A 78 -27.27 -4.63 7.95
N ASP A 79 -27.20 -5.90 7.51
CA ASP A 79 -26.64 -7.00 8.31
C ASP A 79 -25.11 -7.10 8.17
N ILE A 80 -24.50 -6.24 7.36
CA ILE A 80 -23.04 -6.11 7.21
C ILE A 80 -22.63 -4.83 7.93
N ASN A 81 -22.13 -4.96 9.15
CA ASN A 81 -21.57 -3.81 9.86
C ASN A 81 -20.03 -3.83 9.77
N PRO A 82 -19.40 -2.91 9.04
CA PRO A 82 -17.94 -2.87 8.95
C PRO A 82 -17.23 -2.80 10.30
N ALA A 83 -17.88 -2.22 11.32
CA ALA A 83 -17.32 -2.16 12.67
C ALA A 83 -17.22 -3.52 13.39
N ASP A 84 -17.91 -4.56 12.91
CA ASP A 84 -17.77 -5.92 13.45
C ASP A 84 -16.54 -6.63 12.89
N SER A 85 -15.98 -6.14 11.79
CA SER A 85 -14.78 -6.67 11.15
C SER A 85 -13.52 -6.07 11.76
N LYS A 86 -12.62 -6.92 12.23
CA LYS A 86 -11.40 -6.53 12.94
C LYS A 86 -10.16 -6.73 12.09
N ILE A 87 -9.27 -5.74 12.14
CA ILE A 87 -7.87 -5.91 11.74
C ILE A 87 -7.10 -6.31 12.99
N LEU A 88 -6.56 -7.53 13.02
CA LEU A 88 -5.72 -8.00 14.12
C LEU A 88 -4.26 -7.71 13.82
N THR A 89 -3.61 -6.98 14.73
CA THR A 89 -2.15 -6.79 14.74
C THR A 89 -1.56 -7.51 15.94
N VAL A 90 -0.61 -8.40 15.71
CA VAL A 90 0.09 -9.15 16.75
C VAL A 90 1.48 -8.57 16.96
N LEU A 91 1.75 -8.11 18.16
CA LEU A 91 3.04 -7.58 18.61
C LEU A 91 3.72 -8.59 19.52
N VAL A 92 4.99 -8.93 19.24
CA VAL A 92 5.77 -9.86 20.04
C VAL A 92 7.06 -9.19 20.51
N GLY A 93 7.24 -9.13 21.82
CA GLY A 93 8.40 -8.53 22.49
C GLY A 93 8.00 -7.67 23.67
N ASP A 94 8.98 -7.36 24.49
CA ASP A 94 8.76 -6.58 25.71
C ASP A 94 8.75 -5.08 25.37
N ARG A 95 7.87 -4.31 25.99
CA ARG A 95 7.65 -2.88 25.66
C ARG A 95 8.87 -1.98 25.96
N ASP A 96 9.75 -2.42 26.84
CA ASP A 96 10.99 -1.76 27.18
C ASP A 96 12.18 -2.16 26.26
N ASP A 97 11.98 -3.14 25.36
CA ASP A 97 12.96 -3.47 24.34
C ASP A 97 13.03 -2.36 23.27
N PRO A 98 14.20 -1.71 23.10
CA PRO A 98 14.35 -0.66 22.08
C PRO A 98 14.02 -1.13 20.66
N ALA A 99 14.16 -2.41 20.36
CA ALA A 99 13.80 -3.00 19.07
C ALA A 99 12.28 -3.00 18.84
N VAL A 100 11.48 -3.02 19.90
CA VAL A 100 10.02 -3.04 19.88
C VAL A 100 9.42 -1.64 19.97
N ALA A 101 10.15 -0.66 20.52
CA ALA A 101 9.66 0.70 20.74
C ALA A 101 9.12 1.38 19.46
N ALA A 102 9.82 1.21 18.34
CA ALA A 102 9.38 1.70 17.03
C ALA A 102 8.09 1.01 16.58
N SER A 103 7.99 -0.30 16.79
CA SER A 103 6.82 -1.11 16.47
C SER A 103 5.58 -0.68 17.26
N ILE A 104 5.72 -0.33 18.55
CA ILE A 104 4.60 0.14 19.39
C ILE A 104 3.98 1.41 18.82
N SER A 105 4.81 2.40 18.46
CA SER A 105 4.33 3.64 17.86
C SER A 105 3.60 3.37 16.53
N TYR A 106 4.12 2.46 15.72
CA TYR A 106 3.56 2.12 14.42
C TYR A 106 2.23 1.36 14.55
N VAL A 107 2.12 0.43 15.49
CA VAL A 107 0.87 -0.27 15.81
C VAL A 107 -0.21 0.70 16.30
N GLY A 108 0.16 1.69 17.11
CA GLY A 108 -0.74 2.76 17.53
C GLY A 108 -1.35 3.53 16.34
N MET A 109 -0.53 3.87 15.35
CA MET A 109 -0.99 4.53 14.13
C MET A 109 -1.90 3.61 13.30
N LYS A 110 -1.57 2.32 13.15
CA LYS A 110 -2.43 1.33 12.48
C LYS A 110 -3.81 1.26 13.13
N SER A 111 -3.85 1.12 14.46
CA SER A 111 -5.10 1.05 15.22
C SER A 111 -5.97 2.30 15.05
N ALA A 112 -5.38 3.49 15.17
CA ALA A 112 -6.11 4.75 15.00
C ALA A 112 -6.69 4.87 13.59
N THR A 113 -5.88 4.61 12.55
CA THR A 113 -6.31 4.71 11.15
C THR A 113 -7.39 3.69 10.81
N THR A 114 -7.28 2.45 11.32
CA THR A 114 -8.31 1.42 11.15
C THR A 114 -9.65 1.89 11.67
N LYS A 115 -9.70 2.42 12.90
CA LYS A 115 -10.94 2.94 13.51
C LYS A 115 -11.53 4.11 12.73
N MET A 116 -10.67 4.99 12.20
CA MET A 116 -11.11 6.10 11.36
C MET A 116 -11.77 5.66 10.07
N SER A 117 -11.44 4.49 9.54
CA SER A 117 -12.04 3.93 8.32
C SER A 117 -13.42 3.27 8.52
N GLY A 118 -13.83 3.09 9.77
CA GLY A 118 -15.08 2.40 10.14
C GLY A 118 -14.94 0.92 10.46
N LEU A 119 -13.75 0.34 10.33
CA LEU A 119 -13.43 -1.00 10.82
C LEU A 119 -13.01 -0.98 12.29
N SER A 120 -12.98 -2.14 12.94
CA SER A 120 -12.44 -2.32 14.27
C SER A 120 -10.97 -2.74 14.23
N SER A 121 -10.21 -2.33 15.25
CA SER A 121 -8.82 -2.73 15.44
C SER A 121 -8.70 -3.61 16.69
N MET A 122 -8.05 -4.74 16.54
CA MET A 122 -7.67 -5.64 17.61
C MET A 122 -6.15 -5.72 17.70
N MET A 123 -5.61 -5.70 18.90
CA MET A 123 -4.17 -5.87 19.14
C MET A 123 -3.98 -6.95 20.18
N GLU A 124 -3.09 -7.88 19.89
CA GLU A 124 -2.61 -8.86 20.84
C GLU A 124 -1.11 -8.71 21.04
N GLU A 125 -0.68 -8.73 22.30
CA GLU A 125 0.69 -8.53 22.69
C GLU A 125 1.19 -9.78 23.40
N PHE A 126 2.36 -10.25 23.01
CA PHE A 126 3.03 -11.40 23.60
C PHE A 126 4.40 -10.99 24.11
N PRO A 127 4.83 -11.53 25.26
CA PRO A 127 6.17 -11.26 25.77
C PRO A 127 7.25 -11.88 24.87
N SER A 128 8.47 -11.40 25.00
CA SER A 128 9.64 -11.94 24.26
C SER A 128 9.93 -13.41 24.53
N THR A 129 9.31 -13.99 25.56
CA THR A 129 9.43 -15.39 25.97
C THR A 129 8.39 -16.32 25.35
N VAL A 130 7.42 -15.80 24.60
CA VAL A 130 6.40 -16.63 23.95
C VAL A 130 7.02 -17.71 23.08
N THR A 131 6.45 -18.90 23.13
CA THR A 131 6.93 -20.05 22.37
C THR A 131 6.32 -20.13 20.98
N THR A 132 7.00 -20.84 20.08
CA THR A 132 6.46 -21.13 18.73
C THR A 132 5.17 -21.93 18.81
N ALA A 133 5.03 -22.84 19.77
CA ALA A 133 3.81 -23.64 19.94
C ALA A 133 2.62 -22.76 20.34
N GLU A 134 2.78 -21.88 21.34
CA GLU A 134 1.74 -20.92 21.73
C GLU A 134 1.33 -20.01 20.57
N MET A 135 2.30 -19.54 19.76
CA MET A 135 1.98 -18.72 18.59
C MET A 135 1.16 -19.50 17.55
N TYR A 136 1.44 -20.78 17.33
CA TYR A 136 0.66 -21.61 16.41
C TYR A 136 -0.75 -21.87 16.93
N GLU A 137 -0.92 -22.15 18.23
CA GLU A 137 -2.25 -22.34 18.83
C GLU A 137 -3.12 -21.08 18.71
N ASN A 138 -2.53 -19.92 18.96
CA ASN A 138 -3.26 -18.66 18.80
C ASN A 138 -3.58 -18.38 17.34
N LEU A 139 -2.64 -18.65 16.43
CA LEU A 139 -2.85 -18.46 14.99
C LEU A 139 -4.00 -19.32 14.46
N GLU A 140 -4.14 -20.56 14.93
CA GLU A 140 -5.30 -21.42 14.60
C GLU A 140 -6.62 -20.79 15.05
N LYS A 141 -6.67 -20.23 16.27
CA LYS A 141 -7.86 -19.53 16.78
C LYS A 141 -8.20 -18.31 15.91
N TRP A 142 -7.20 -17.51 15.57
CA TRP A 142 -7.40 -16.31 14.75
C TRP A 142 -7.82 -16.63 13.32
N ASN A 143 -7.26 -17.67 12.71
CA ASN A 143 -7.68 -18.13 11.38
C ASN A 143 -9.16 -18.54 11.36
N ASN A 144 -9.66 -19.14 12.46
CA ASN A 144 -11.05 -19.59 12.57
C ASN A 144 -12.02 -18.51 13.11
N ASP A 145 -11.55 -17.35 13.56
CA ASP A 145 -12.41 -16.27 14.04
C ASP A 145 -12.96 -15.44 12.87
N SER A 146 -14.22 -15.60 12.56
CA SER A 146 -14.91 -14.87 11.47
C SER A 146 -15.01 -13.35 11.72
N SER A 147 -14.82 -12.86 12.93
CA SER A 147 -14.78 -11.44 13.23
C SER A 147 -13.45 -10.78 12.83
N ILE A 148 -12.41 -11.57 12.58
CA ILE A 148 -11.10 -11.08 12.10
C ILE A 148 -11.12 -11.10 10.58
N SER A 149 -11.16 -9.93 9.97
CA SER A 149 -11.12 -9.79 8.51
C SER A 149 -9.72 -10.04 7.94
N ILE A 150 -8.71 -9.51 8.60
CA ILE A 150 -7.30 -9.79 8.31
C ILE A 150 -6.48 -9.83 9.60
N LEU A 151 -5.34 -10.50 9.53
CA LEU A 151 -4.35 -10.49 10.61
C LEU A 151 -2.95 -10.26 10.06
N MET A 152 -2.09 -9.70 10.90
CA MET A 152 -0.68 -9.48 10.58
C MET A 152 0.19 -9.58 11.82
N PHE A 153 1.44 -10.01 11.63
CA PHE A 153 2.48 -9.92 12.63
C PHE A 153 3.27 -8.62 12.48
N GLN A 154 3.40 -7.85 13.55
CA GLN A 154 4.29 -6.69 13.54
C GLN A 154 5.74 -7.18 13.65
N LEU A 155 6.45 -7.14 12.54
CA LEU A 155 7.85 -7.58 12.44
C LEU A 155 8.81 -6.38 12.59
N PRO A 156 10.04 -6.65 13.09
CA PRO A 156 10.55 -7.91 13.63
C PRO A 156 10.02 -8.22 15.02
N PHE A 157 10.08 -9.50 15.43
CA PHE A 157 9.81 -9.90 16.82
C PHE A 157 10.96 -9.47 17.73
N GLY A 158 10.64 -9.06 18.97
CA GLY A 158 11.60 -8.63 19.96
C GLY A 158 12.24 -9.78 20.76
N GLY A 159 13.35 -9.49 21.39
CA GLY A 159 14.01 -10.32 22.41
C GLY A 159 14.31 -11.74 21.98
N GLN A 160 13.97 -12.71 22.86
CA GLN A 160 14.20 -14.16 22.63
C GLN A 160 13.31 -14.68 21.49
N ALA A 161 12.06 -14.26 21.42
CA ALA A 161 11.13 -14.67 20.36
C ALA A 161 11.70 -14.35 18.97
N GLY A 162 12.31 -13.18 18.78
CA GLY A 162 12.94 -12.78 17.53
C GLY A 162 14.12 -13.65 17.09
N LYS A 163 14.71 -14.42 18.02
CA LYS A 163 15.82 -15.34 17.74
C LYS A 163 15.37 -16.77 17.43
N VAL A 164 14.23 -17.20 17.99
CA VAL A 164 13.81 -18.62 17.95
C VAL A 164 12.58 -18.85 17.09
N ILE A 165 11.71 -17.85 16.93
CA ILE A 165 10.50 -18.00 16.15
C ILE A 165 10.78 -17.64 14.69
N ASN A 166 10.48 -18.56 13.80
CA ASN A 166 10.55 -18.31 12.37
C ASN A 166 9.31 -17.51 11.90
N ALA A 167 9.46 -16.19 11.78
CA ALA A 167 8.39 -15.30 11.37
C ALA A 167 7.81 -15.67 9.98
N THR A 168 8.65 -16.08 9.03
CA THR A 168 8.18 -16.52 7.70
C THR A 168 7.29 -17.76 7.81
N ALA A 169 7.64 -18.72 8.66
CA ALA A 169 6.82 -19.90 8.87
C ALA A 169 5.47 -19.57 9.52
N LEU A 170 5.42 -18.58 10.40
CA LEU A 170 4.16 -18.08 10.96
C LEU A 170 3.30 -17.37 9.89
N CYS A 171 3.89 -16.45 9.13
CA CYS A 171 3.17 -15.77 8.04
C CYS A 171 2.58 -16.77 7.04
N ASN A 172 3.29 -17.85 6.72
CA ASN A 172 2.81 -18.88 5.82
C ASN A 172 1.66 -19.76 6.38
N ARG A 173 1.38 -19.66 7.66
CA ARG A 173 0.23 -20.33 8.29
C ARG A 173 -0.98 -19.43 8.50
N ILE A 174 -0.85 -18.13 8.21
CA ILE A 174 -2.01 -17.26 8.10
C ILE A 174 -2.88 -17.80 6.96
N ASP A 175 -4.18 -17.91 7.17
CA ASP A 175 -5.10 -18.21 6.08
C ASP A 175 -4.94 -17.15 4.98
N VAL A 176 -4.79 -17.58 3.73
CA VAL A 176 -4.57 -16.67 2.59
C VAL A 176 -5.66 -15.61 2.49
N SER A 177 -6.89 -15.94 2.88
CA SER A 177 -8.01 -15.00 2.94
C SER A 177 -7.91 -13.96 4.07
N LYS A 178 -6.91 -14.10 4.97
CA LYS A 178 -6.66 -13.19 6.11
C LYS A 178 -5.26 -12.60 6.13
N ASP A 179 -4.43 -12.88 5.11
CA ASP A 179 -3.04 -12.40 5.02
C ASP A 179 -2.96 -10.89 4.78
N GLY A 180 -3.22 -10.10 5.82
CA GLY A 180 -3.36 -8.65 5.73
C GLY A 180 -2.11 -7.89 5.30
N ASP A 181 -0.93 -8.45 5.50
CA ASP A 181 0.34 -7.83 5.07
C ASP A 181 0.86 -8.36 3.72
N GLY A 182 0.18 -9.39 3.18
CA GLY A 182 0.52 -9.99 1.89
C GLY A 182 1.86 -10.74 1.89
N LEU A 183 2.26 -11.31 3.03
CA LEU A 183 3.56 -11.95 3.21
C LEU A 183 3.51 -13.49 3.17
N ASN A 184 2.34 -14.10 3.04
CA ASN A 184 2.20 -15.53 2.82
C ASN A 184 2.80 -15.90 1.46
N GLN A 185 3.50 -17.03 1.40
CA GLN A 185 4.17 -17.51 0.17
C GLN A 185 3.20 -17.72 -0.99
N VAL A 186 1.95 -18.10 -0.72
CA VAL A 186 0.91 -18.20 -1.75
C VAL A 186 0.58 -16.82 -2.32
N THR A 187 0.35 -15.84 -1.47
CA THR A 187 0.10 -14.44 -1.88
C THR A 187 1.27 -13.89 -2.70
N LEU A 188 2.50 -14.06 -2.19
CA LEU A 188 3.72 -13.62 -2.89
C LEU A 188 3.90 -14.32 -4.25
N GLY A 189 3.61 -15.62 -4.31
CA GLY A 189 3.67 -16.41 -5.55
C GLY A 189 2.66 -15.91 -6.57
N LEU A 190 1.40 -15.73 -6.19
CA LEU A 190 0.34 -15.20 -7.05
C LEU A 190 0.67 -13.78 -7.53
N MET A 191 1.16 -12.93 -6.64
CA MET A 191 1.61 -11.59 -6.97
C MET A 191 2.74 -11.61 -8.01
N SER A 192 3.77 -12.44 -7.81
CA SER A 192 4.92 -12.56 -8.72
C SER A 192 4.54 -13.05 -10.11
N LEU A 193 3.56 -13.95 -10.19
CA LEU A 193 3.04 -14.50 -11.44
C LEU A 193 2.01 -13.58 -12.13
N GLY A 194 1.57 -12.52 -11.47
CA GLY A 194 0.53 -11.65 -11.98
C GLY A 194 -0.86 -12.27 -11.99
N ALA A 195 -1.08 -13.34 -11.21
CA ALA A 195 -2.38 -13.94 -11.02
C ALA A 195 -3.27 -13.09 -10.11
N ASP A 196 -4.57 -13.33 -10.14
CA ASP A 196 -5.49 -12.75 -9.18
C ASP A 196 -5.15 -13.25 -7.78
N ARG A 197 -5.22 -12.33 -6.81
CA ARG A 197 -4.85 -12.57 -5.42
C ARG A 197 -5.80 -11.83 -4.48
N TYR A 198 -5.84 -12.28 -3.25
CA TYR A 198 -6.65 -11.62 -2.24
C TYR A 198 -6.04 -10.28 -1.81
N TYR A 199 -4.71 -10.22 -1.57
CA TYR A 199 -4.05 -9.06 -0.95
C TYR A 199 -2.73 -8.72 -1.63
N ASP A 200 -2.33 -7.44 -1.49
CA ASP A 200 -1.01 -6.94 -1.86
C ASP A 200 -0.09 -6.85 -0.63
N CYS A 201 1.22 -6.86 -0.85
CA CYS A 201 2.15 -6.47 0.21
C CYS A 201 1.98 -4.99 0.54
N CYS A 202 1.62 -4.65 1.78
CA CYS A 202 1.20 -3.30 2.16
C CYS A 202 2.25 -2.24 1.90
N THR A 203 3.50 -2.43 2.33
CA THR A 203 4.57 -1.43 2.13
C THR A 203 4.95 -1.28 0.66
N PRO A 204 5.26 -2.35 -0.07
CA PRO A 204 5.54 -2.28 -1.51
C PRO A 204 4.44 -1.59 -2.31
N SER A 205 3.17 -1.96 -2.09
CA SER A 205 2.05 -1.34 -2.81
C SER A 205 1.88 0.14 -2.43
N GLY A 206 2.07 0.50 -1.16
CA GLY A 206 2.03 1.89 -0.73
C GLY A 206 3.12 2.74 -1.39
N MET A 207 4.33 2.18 -1.55
CA MET A 207 5.41 2.84 -2.28
C MET A 207 5.08 3.04 -3.76
N VAL A 208 4.48 2.03 -4.40
CA VAL A 208 4.04 2.09 -5.80
C VAL A 208 2.93 3.13 -5.98
N ASP A 209 1.96 3.19 -5.06
CA ASP A 209 0.87 4.17 -5.13
C ASP A 209 1.39 5.61 -5.05
N LEU A 210 2.32 5.90 -4.13
CA LEU A 210 2.93 7.22 -4.02
C LEU A 210 3.69 7.63 -5.29
N ALA A 211 4.44 6.70 -5.88
CA ALA A 211 5.10 6.94 -7.16
C ALA A 211 4.10 7.12 -8.29
N SER A 212 2.99 6.36 -8.30
CA SER A 212 1.92 6.47 -9.29
C SER A 212 1.29 7.87 -9.29
N VAL A 213 1.05 8.45 -8.11
CA VAL A 213 0.56 9.83 -7.98
C VAL A 213 1.50 10.81 -8.69
N TYR A 214 2.81 10.68 -8.45
CA TYR A 214 3.81 11.51 -9.11
C TYR A 214 3.86 11.28 -10.62
N LEU A 215 3.91 10.04 -11.06
CA LEU A 215 4.03 9.68 -12.47
C LEU A 215 2.84 10.17 -13.29
N ILE A 216 1.62 10.00 -12.79
CA ILE A 216 0.41 10.45 -13.47
C ILE A 216 0.38 11.97 -13.54
N ARG A 217 0.65 12.62 -12.44
CA ARG A 217 0.50 14.07 -12.33
C ARG A 217 1.63 14.84 -13.00
N GLU A 218 2.88 14.43 -12.79
CA GLU A 218 4.04 15.21 -13.19
C GLU A 218 4.71 14.70 -14.48
N LYS A 219 4.54 13.43 -14.79
CA LYS A 219 5.13 12.80 -15.98
C LYS A 219 4.08 12.42 -17.05
N GLY A 220 2.79 12.60 -16.77
CA GLY A 220 1.73 12.25 -17.71
C GLY A 220 1.61 10.76 -17.99
N ALA A 221 2.05 9.91 -17.04
CA ALA A 221 1.95 8.47 -17.17
C ALA A 221 0.49 8.03 -17.29
N LYS A 222 0.24 7.00 -18.08
CA LYS A 222 -1.10 6.45 -18.26
C LYS A 222 -1.52 5.66 -17.02
N LEU A 223 -2.75 5.88 -16.56
CA LEU A 223 -3.37 5.05 -15.56
C LEU A 223 -3.76 3.70 -16.19
N ARG A 224 -3.33 2.61 -15.57
CA ARG A 224 -3.64 1.24 -15.98
C ARG A 224 -5.04 0.83 -15.45
N PRO A 225 -5.66 -0.21 -16.03
CA PRO A 225 -6.94 -0.72 -15.55
C PRO A 225 -6.95 -1.22 -14.09
N ASP A 226 -5.76 -1.55 -13.54
CA ASP A 226 -5.59 -1.96 -12.15
C ASP A 226 -5.43 -0.78 -11.18
N GLY A 227 -5.55 0.46 -11.65
CA GLY A 227 -5.47 1.66 -10.81
C GLY A 227 -4.05 2.11 -10.46
N ILE A 228 -3.04 1.56 -11.13
CA ILE A 228 -1.63 1.91 -10.96
C ILE A 228 -1.12 2.65 -12.19
N ALA A 229 -0.16 3.57 -12.04
CA ALA A 229 0.49 4.19 -13.19
C ALA A 229 1.25 3.14 -14.02
N SER A 230 1.32 3.33 -15.33
CA SER A 230 2.29 2.59 -16.15
C SER A 230 3.69 3.14 -15.88
N PHE A 231 4.63 2.23 -15.57
CA PHE A 231 6.04 2.55 -15.40
C PHE A 231 6.84 2.32 -16.69
N ALA A 232 6.17 2.12 -17.81
CA ALA A 232 6.82 1.91 -19.10
C ALA A 232 7.71 3.11 -19.46
N GLY A 233 8.95 2.83 -19.84
CA GLY A 233 9.94 3.83 -20.21
C GLY A 233 10.78 4.37 -19.05
N PHE A 234 10.54 3.90 -17.80
CA PHE A 234 11.34 4.28 -16.64
C PHE A 234 12.29 3.15 -16.22
N GLU A 235 13.53 3.50 -15.92
CA GLU A 235 14.48 2.63 -15.21
C GLU A 235 14.28 2.82 -13.71
N VAL A 236 13.88 1.74 -13.03
CA VAL A 236 13.47 1.76 -11.63
C VAL A 236 14.43 0.95 -10.78
N LEU A 237 15.06 1.57 -9.81
CA LEU A 237 15.98 0.91 -8.90
C LEU A 237 15.25 0.51 -7.61
N VAL A 238 15.45 -0.74 -7.18
CA VAL A 238 15.06 -1.21 -5.85
C VAL A 238 16.31 -1.43 -5.01
N ALA A 239 16.47 -0.64 -3.95
CA ALA A 239 17.54 -0.79 -2.97
C ALA A 239 17.00 -1.44 -1.70
N GLY A 240 17.27 -2.72 -1.56
CA GLY A 240 16.82 -3.58 -0.46
C GLY A 240 16.39 -4.94 -0.98
N ARG A 241 16.66 -6.00 -0.20
CA ARG A 241 16.45 -7.40 -0.60
C ARG A 241 15.69 -8.20 0.46
N SER A 242 14.92 -7.51 1.29
CA SER A 242 14.13 -8.21 2.30
C SER A 242 12.91 -8.91 1.68
N ASN A 243 12.55 -10.07 2.21
CA ASN A 243 11.33 -10.77 1.82
C ASN A 243 10.05 -10.00 2.21
N ILE A 244 10.19 -8.94 3.02
CA ILE A 244 9.05 -8.14 3.52
C ILE A 244 8.77 -6.95 2.59
N VAL A 245 9.80 -6.34 1.99
CA VAL A 245 9.63 -5.13 1.16
C VAL A 245 10.35 -5.26 -0.19
N GLY A 246 11.66 -5.49 -0.20
CA GLY A 246 12.47 -5.36 -1.41
C GLY A 246 12.10 -6.37 -2.51
N GLU A 247 12.03 -7.65 -2.18
CA GLU A 247 11.64 -8.70 -3.13
C GLU A 247 10.19 -8.56 -3.60
N PRO A 248 9.19 -8.32 -2.72
CA PRO A 248 7.84 -8.04 -3.16
C PRO A 248 7.74 -6.82 -4.07
N LEU A 249 8.43 -5.73 -3.74
CA LEU A 249 8.44 -4.51 -4.56
C LEU A 249 9.03 -4.76 -5.95
N PHE A 250 10.17 -5.46 -6.02
CA PHE A 250 10.80 -5.84 -7.28
C PHE A 250 9.83 -6.63 -8.17
N ASN A 251 9.10 -7.58 -7.58
CA ASN A 251 8.13 -8.39 -8.31
C ASN A 251 6.90 -7.59 -8.75
N LEU A 252 6.41 -6.66 -7.92
CA LEU A 252 5.32 -5.76 -8.29
C LEU A 252 5.68 -4.86 -9.48
N LEU A 253 6.83 -4.22 -9.45
CA LEU A 253 7.25 -3.26 -10.46
C LEU A 253 7.35 -3.88 -11.85
N LYS A 254 7.80 -5.14 -11.96
CA LYS A 254 7.81 -5.87 -13.22
C LYS A 254 6.42 -5.99 -13.86
N ARG A 255 5.37 -6.06 -13.03
CA ARG A 255 3.98 -6.13 -13.51
C ARG A 255 3.45 -4.79 -14.02
N PHE A 256 4.07 -3.70 -13.63
CA PHE A 256 3.68 -2.35 -14.00
C PHE A 256 4.53 -1.76 -15.14
N ASP A 257 5.11 -2.65 -15.94
CA ASP A 257 5.89 -2.35 -17.14
C ASP A 257 7.25 -1.64 -16.88
N ALA A 258 7.75 -1.68 -15.63
CA ALA A 258 9.03 -1.07 -15.28
C ALA A 258 10.24 -1.85 -15.82
N THR A 259 11.28 -1.13 -16.24
CA THR A 259 12.64 -1.70 -16.38
C THR A 259 13.30 -1.68 -15.00
N VAL A 260 13.29 -2.82 -14.28
CA VAL A 260 13.73 -2.86 -12.88
C VAL A 260 15.22 -3.17 -12.79
N LEU A 261 15.96 -2.26 -12.16
CA LEU A 261 17.37 -2.40 -11.79
C LEU A 261 17.46 -2.92 -10.33
N GLY A 262 18.17 -3.99 -10.12
CA GLY A 262 18.28 -4.58 -8.78
C GLY A 262 17.37 -5.80 -8.58
N PRO A 263 17.10 -6.24 -7.33
CA PRO A 263 17.38 -5.51 -6.08
C PRO A 263 18.87 -5.43 -5.75
N LEU A 264 19.32 -4.25 -5.29
CA LEU A 264 20.72 -4.00 -4.99
C LEU A 264 21.26 -4.92 -3.91
N HIS A 265 22.47 -5.40 -4.12
CA HIS A 265 23.23 -6.07 -3.08
C HIS A 265 23.92 -5.03 -2.19
N THR A 266 23.44 -4.89 -0.95
CA THR A 266 23.93 -3.87 0.00
C THR A 266 24.78 -4.42 1.13
N ARG A 267 24.92 -5.76 1.21
CA ARG A 267 25.76 -6.42 2.21
C ARG A 267 27.10 -6.83 1.61
N THR A 268 28.18 -6.43 2.26
CA THR A 268 29.54 -6.84 1.92
C THR A 268 30.03 -7.91 2.90
N GLY A 269 30.83 -8.86 2.43
CA GLY A 269 31.52 -9.81 3.31
C GLY A 269 30.77 -11.11 3.65
N SER A 270 29.63 -11.40 3.04
CA SER A 270 28.92 -12.67 3.23
C SER A 270 29.20 -13.68 2.11
N GLY A 271 30.47 -13.89 1.79
CA GLY A 271 30.89 -14.92 0.82
C GLY A 271 30.75 -14.51 -0.65
N GLY A 272 30.51 -13.24 -0.93
CA GLY A 272 30.53 -12.73 -2.31
C GLY A 272 31.94 -12.59 -2.89
N LEU A 273 32.06 -12.69 -4.20
CA LEU A 273 33.34 -12.52 -4.91
C LEU A 273 33.78 -11.05 -5.01
N SER A 274 32.90 -10.09 -4.70
CA SER A 274 33.19 -8.66 -4.78
C SER A 274 33.59 -8.07 -3.43
N ASP A 275 34.61 -7.22 -3.46
CA ASP A 275 34.97 -6.34 -2.34
C ASP A 275 33.99 -5.18 -2.18
N LYS A 276 34.15 -4.37 -1.13
CA LYS A 276 33.27 -3.24 -0.84
C LYS A 276 33.30 -2.18 -1.94
N GLU A 277 34.45 -1.90 -2.47
CA GLU A 277 34.67 -0.86 -3.49
C GLU A 277 33.96 -1.24 -4.80
N THR A 278 34.16 -2.47 -5.26
CA THR A 278 33.48 -3.00 -6.44
C THR A 278 31.95 -2.98 -6.25
N GLN A 279 31.45 -3.38 -5.10
CA GLN A 279 29.99 -3.37 -4.85
C GLN A 279 29.44 -1.94 -4.79
N LEU A 280 30.17 -1.01 -4.17
CA LEU A 280 29.77 0.38 -4.12
C LEU A 280 29.75 1.00 -5.53
N ARG A 281 30.75 0.72 -6.35
CA ARG A 281 30.80 1.17 -7.75
C ARG A 281 29.60 0.67 -8.54
N ILE A 282 29.26 -0.63 -8.45
CA ILE A 282 28.09 -1.21 -9.14
C ILE A 282 26.81 -0.51 -8.67
N ASN A 283 26.63 -0.35 -7.37
CA ASN A 283 25.47 0.29 -6.80
C ASN A 283 25.33 1.74 -7.27
N THR A 284 26.44 2.48 -7.32
CA THR A 284 26.48 3.87 -7.81
C THR A 284 26.13 3.94 -9.31
N GLU A 285 26.72 3.09 -10.15
CA GLU A 285 26.42 3.05 -11.58
C GLU A 285 24.93 2.77 -11.86
N LEU A 286 24.33 1.84 -11.14
CA LEU A 286 22.90 1.53 -11.26
C LEU A 286 22.02 2.69 -10.76
N SER A 287 22.40 3.32 -9.65
CA SER A 287 21.64 4.44 -9.07
C SER A 287 21.66 5.67 -9.97
N GLN A 288 22.81 5.97 -10.60
CA GLN A 288 22.95 7.10 -11.51
C GLN A 288 22.16 6.94 -12.82
N ARG A 289 21.69 5.72 -13.13
CA ARG A 289 20.83 5.45 -14.29
C ARG A 289 19.35 5.61 -13.95
N ALA A 290 18.98 5.32 -12.70
CA ALA A 290 17.60 5.17 -12.29
C ALA A 290 16.81 6.48 -12.37
N ASP A 291 15.66 6.44 -13.04
CA ASP A 291 14.66 7.52 -13.04
C ASP A 291 13.89 7.55 -11.73
N ILE A 292 13.71 6.37 -11.13
CA ILE A 292 12.99 6.17 -9.86
C ILE A 292 13.85 5.29 -8.96
N VAL A 293 14.09 5.75 -7.74
CA VAL A 293 14.82 4.99 -6.72
C VAL A 293 13.90 4.69 -5.57
N TYR A 294 13.67 3.42 -5.32
CA TYR A 294 13.02 2.93 -4.11
C TYR A 294 14.07 2.42 -3.15
N THR A 295 14.08 2.95 -1.92
CA THR A 295 14.97 2.44 -0.88
C THR A 295 14.20 1.91 0.31
N CYS A 296 14.59 0.73 0.77
CA CYS A 296 13.96 -0.01 1.87
C CYS A 296 14.97 -0.88 2.61
N MET A 297 16.20 -0.36 2.77
CA MET A 297 17.29 -1.13 3.38
C MET A 297 17.22 -1.12 4.90
N GLY A 298 16.76 -0.02 5.51
CA GLY A 298 16.78 0.18 6.96
C GLY A 298 18.18 -0.05 7.52
N PHE A 299 19.18 0.36 6.77
CA PHE A 299 20.54 -0.11 6.93
C PHE A 299 21.41 0.97 7.55
N HIS A 300 22.39 0.54 8.36
CA HIS A 300 23.43 1.41 8.89
C HIS A 300 24.55 1.58 7.84
N PRO A 301 24.54 2.64 7.04
CA PRO A 301 25.41 2.80 5.87
C PRO A 301 26.89 2.99 6.22
N TYR A 302 27.24 3.36 7.45
CA TYR A 302 28.63 3.48 7.89
C TYR A 302 29.45 2.17 7.73
N LYS A 303 28.78 1.05 7.44
CA LYS A 303 29.49 -0.17 7.03
C LYS A 303 29.98 -0.12 5.59
N VAL A 304 29.39 0.72 4.76
CA VAL A 304 29.71 0.90 3.32
C VAL A 304 30.40 2.24 3.10
N HIS A 305 29.89 3.30 3.76
CA HIS A 305 30.42 4.66 3.73
C HIS A 305 30.81 5.06 5.16
N PRO A 306 32.08 4.98 5.54
CA PRO A 306 32.50 5.27 6.92
C PRO A 306 32.24 6.71 7.36
N ASP A 307 32.12 7.64 6.41
CA ASP A 307 31.99 9.07 6.65
C ASP A 307 30.54 9.59 6.64
N THR A 308 29.54 8.73 6.42
CA THR A 308 28.13 9.12 6.34
C THR A 308 27.19 8.12 7.02
N GLU A 309 26.10 8.65 7.59
CA GLU A 309 25.00 7.84 8.15
C GLU A 309 24.02 7.36 7.05
N TYR A 310 24.20 7.80 5.80
CA TYR A 310 23.27 7.56 4.70
C TYR A 310 23.91 6.66 3.63
N PHE A 311 23.06 5.89 2.94
CA PHE A 311 23.52 5.08 1.83
C PHE A 311 23.57 5.90 0.53
N PHE A 312 22.49 6.63 0.22
CA PHE A 312 22.40 7.44 -0.98
C PHE A 312 22.90 8.86 -0.73
N THR A 313 23.99 9.21 -1.36
CA THR A 313 24.59 10.54 -1.41
C THR A 313 24.30 11.21 -2.76
N SER A 314 24.55 12.52 -2.86
CA SER A 314 24.23 13.29 -4.09
C SER A 314 24.92 12.77 -5.33
N ASP A 315 26.14 12.26 -5.22
CA ASP A 315 26.93 11.70 -6.33
C ASP A 315 26.39 10.36 -6.85
N MET A 316 25.59 9.66 -6.05
CA MET A 316 24.95 8.40 -6.44
C MET A 316 23.64 8.58 -7.20
N LEU A 317 23.03 9.76 -7.22
CA LEU A 317 21.72 9.97 -7.80
C LEU A 317 21.76 10.59 -9.19
N LYS A 318 20.85 10.14 -10.05
CA LYS A 318 20.53 10.81 -11.31
C LYS A 318 19.83 12.14 -11.05
N GLU A 319 20.21 13.18 -11.78
CA GLU A 319 19.52 14.47 -11.73
C GLU A 319 18.05 14.34 -12.13
N GLY A 320 17.15 14.89 -11.31
CA GLY A 320 15.71 14.85 -11.56
C GLY A 320 15.04 13.50 -11.29
N CYS A 321 15.70 12.56 -10.59
CA CYS A 321 15.09 11.28 -10.24
C CYS A 321 13.95 11.46 -9.20
N LEU A 322 13.04 10.47 -9.16
CA LEU A 322 12.08 10.30 -8.09
C LEU A 322 12.69 9.43 -6.99
N MET A 323 12.59 9.87 -5.72
CA MET A 323 13.08 9.12 -4.55
C MET A 323 11.95 8.72 -3.62
N ILE A 324 11.75 7.42 -3.44
CA ILE A 324 10.79 6.85 -2.47
C ILE A 324 11.56 6.11 -1.38
N ASP A 325 11.67 6.73 -0.21
CA ASP A 325 12.40 6.18 0.95
C ASP A 325 11.43 5.60 1.97
N ALA A 326 11.43 4.27 2.13
CA ALA A 326 10.64 3.55 3.12
C ALA A 326 11.41 3.29 4.42
N SER A 327 12.68 3.65 4.47
CA SER A 327 13.54 3.34 5.60
C SER A 327 13.29 4.29 6.77
N THR A 328 13.29 3.73 7.97
CA THR A 328 13.22 4.50 9.21
C THR A 328 14.19 3.91 10.21
N SER A 329 15.31 4.57 10.40
CA SER A 329 16.34 4.20 11.35
C SER A 329 16.33 5.14 12.54
N PHE A 330 16.53 4.61 13.74
CA PHE A 330 16.56 5.37 14.99
C PHE A 330 17.99 5.51 15.50
N ARG A 331 18.34 6.71 15.93
CA ARG A 331 19.64 7.00 16.54
C ARG A 331 19.60 6.74 18.04
N LYS A 332 20.70 6.20 18.58
CA LYS A 332 20.85 5.95 20.02
C LYS A 332 20.83 7.22 20.86
N ASP A 333 21.15 8.36 20.27
CA ASP A 333 21.20 9.68 20.93
C ASP A 333 19.85 10.40 20.97
N GLY A 334 18.77 9.77 20.55
CA GLY A 334 17.41 10.33 20.58
C GLY A 334 17.14 11.39 19.53
N ARG A 335 18.05 11.67 18.59
CA ARG A 335 17.77 12.54 17.44
C ARG A 335 16.65 11.97 16.58
N LYS A 336 16.07 12.82 15.72
CA LYS A 336 14.98 12.43 14.80
C LYS A 336 15.37 11.17 14.01
N PRO A 337 14.40 10.29 13.71
CA PRO A 337 14.60 9.17 12.78
C PRO A 337 15.13 9.67 11.44
N TYR A 338 15.86 8.80 10.73
CA TYR A 338 16.43 9.09 9.42
C TYR A 338 16.18 7.94 8.45
N GLY A 339 16.17 8.24 7.15
CA GLY A 339 16.06 7.26 6.06
C GLY A 339 17.42 6.82 5.53
N ASP A 340 17.41 6.17 4.37
CA ASP A 340 18.62 5.72 3.67
C ASP A 340 19.27 6.84 2.84
N VAL A 341 18.59 7.98 2.66
CA VAL A 341 18.97 9.06 1.74
C VAL A 341 19.49 10.26 2.52
N ASP A 342 20.68 10.75 2.14
CA ASP A 342 21.22 12.00 2.67
C ASP A 342 20.25 13.18 2.35
N PRO A 343 19.82 13.94 3.34
CA PRO A 343 19.00 15.13 3.09
C PRO A 343 19.60 16.10 2.07
N ALA A 344 20.92 16.20 1.96
CA ALA A 344 21.59 17.03 0.96
C ALA A 344 21.39 16.51 -0.47
N ALA A 345 21.19 15.21 -0.64
CA ALA A 345 20.96 14.59 -1.95
C ALA A 345 19.58 14.92 -2.54
N ARG A 346 18.65 15.43 -1.72
CA ARG A 346 17.28 15.79 -2.15
C ARG A 346 17.27 16.88 -3.20
N SER A 347 18.25 17.78 -3.18
CA SER A 347 18.38 18.84 -4.20
C SER A 347 18.55 18.30 -5.63
N LYS A 348 19.00 17.06 -5.77
CA LYS A 348 19.10 16.38 -7.07
C LYS A 348 17.82 15.69 -7.52
N THR A 349 16.87 15.49 -6.63
CA THR A 349 15.63 14.78 -6.97
C THR A 349 14.57 15.74 -7.51
N ASP A 350 13.72 15.29 -8.42
CA ASP A 350 12.51 16.04 -8.81
C ASP A 350 11.41 15.94 -7.75
N ALA A 351 11.32 14.78 -7.09
CA ALA A 351 10.45 14.58 -5.95
C ALA A 351 10.98 13.50 -4.99
N PHE A 352 10.59 13.57 -3.74
CA PHE A 352 10.96 12.59 -2.72
C PHE A 352 9.88 12.42 -1.65
N THR A 353 9.92 11.28 -0.94
CA THR A 353 9.13 11.07 0.28
C THR A 353 9.94 11.44 1.52
N LEU A 354 9.25 11.93 2.56
CA LEU A 354 9.87 12.17 3.86
C LEU A 354 9.98 10.88 4.67
N GLU A 355 10.97 10.80 5.56
CA GLU A 355 11.15 9.71 6.52
C GLU A 355 9.97 9.57 7.48
N THR A 356 9.30 10.68 7.77
CA THR A 356 8.08 10.73 8.59
C THR A 356 6.96 11.37 7.80
N GLY A 357 5.85 10.66 7.64
CA GLY A 357 4.71 11.15 6.87
C GLY A 357 4.73 10.77 5.38
N GLY A 358 5.78 10.09 4.91
CA GLY A 358 5.89 9.55 3.56
C GLY A 358 5.29 8.15 3.42
N VAL A 359 6.13 7.12 3.30
CA VAL A 359 5.72 5.73 3.03
C VAL A 359 4.92 5.10 4.18
N GLY A 360 5.25 5.40 5.44
CA GLY A 360 4.57 4.80 6.60
C GLY A 360 3.04 4.95 6.56
N PRO A 361 2.49 6.16 6.42
CA PRO A 361 1.04 6.35 6.28
C PRO A 361 0.44 5.65 5.05
N ALA A 362 1.15 5.59 3.93
CA ALA A 362 0.68 4.86 2.75
C ALA A 362 0.58 3.36 3.02
N THR A 363 1.58 2.78 3.72
CA THR A 363 1.55 1.39 4.18
C THR A 363 0.33 1.11 5.06
N VAL A 364 0.06 1.98 6.04
CA VAL A 364 -1.10 1.83 6.92
C VAL A 364 -2.41 1.95 6.15
N THR A 365 -2.46 2.84 5.17
CA THR A 365 -3.64 2.97 4.29
C THR A 365 -3.88 1.68 3.51
N LYS A 366 -2.82 1.06 2.96
CA LYS A 366 -2.93 -0.25 2.30
C LYS A 366 -3.44 -1.34 3.24
N LEU A 367 -2.91 -1.41 4.46
CA LEU A 367 -3.39 -2.36 5.46
C LEU A 367 -4.90 -2.20 5.73
N VAL A 368 -5.36 -0.96 5.86
CA VAL A 368 -6.79 -0.68 6.07
C VAL A 368 -7.62 -1.06 4.84
N LEU A 369 -7.13 -0.80 3.63
CA LEU A 369 -7.75 -1.28 2.39
C LEU A 369 -7.83 -2.81 2.34
N GLN A 370 -6.78 -3.52 2.75
CA GLN A 370 -6.80 -4.98 2.87
C GLN A 370 -7.83 -5.46 3.90
N GLY A 371 -7.96 -4.75 5.05
CA GLY A 371 -9.00 -5.03 6.03
C GLY A 371 -10.41 -4.89 5.45
N TRP A 372 -10.63 -3.86 4.64
CA TRP A 372 -11.87 -3.68 3.89
C TRP A 372 -12.12 -4.81 2.89
N LEU A 373 -11.08 -5.22 2.15
CA LEU A 373 -11.17 -6.36 1.24
C LEU A 373 -11.50 -7.66 1.98
N GLY A 374 -10.86 -7.92 3.11
CA GLY A 374 -11.15 -9.09 3.95
C GLY A 374 -12.60 -9.10 4.42
N MET A 375 -13.11 -7.97 4.90
CA MET A 375 -14.53 -7.83 5.27
C MET A 375 -15.46 -8.09 4.07
N LEU A 376 -15.12 -7.56 2.90
CA LEU A 376 -15.91 -7.77 1.69
C LEU A 376 -15.87 -9.22 1.21
N TYR A 377 -14.71 -9.88 1.23
CA TYR A 377 -14.62 -11.31 0.89
C TYR A 377 -15.47 -12.17 1.80
N GLN A 378 -15.51 -11.88 3.10
CA GLN A 378 -16.35 -12.60 4.07
C GLN A 378 -17.86 -12.40 3.83
N ASN A 379 -18.26 -11.30 3.18
CA ASN A 379 -19.65 -10.92 2.96
C ASN A 379 -20.04 -10.81 1.48
N ILE A 380 -19.17 -11.26 0.57
CA ILE A 380 -19.31 -10.99 -0.87
C ILE A 380 -20.62 -11.52 -1.46
N GLU A 381 -21.10 -12.67 -0.99
CA GLU A 381 -22.35 -13.26 -1.46
C GLU A 381 -23.56 -12.36 -1.11
N LYS A 382 -23.55 -11.75 0.07
CA LYS A 382 -24.61 -10.80 0.45
C LYS A 382 -24.56 -9.53 -0.42
N VAL A 383 -23.35 -9.02 -0.69
CA VAL A 383 -23.14 -7.83 -1.52
C VAL A 383 -23.59 -8.10 -2.96
N ARG A 384 -23.20 -9.23 -3.53
CA ARG A 384 -23.60 -9.64 -4.88
C ARG A 384 -25.10 -9.87 -4.99
N LYS A 385 -25.70 -10.54 -4.00
CA LYS A 385 -27.15 -10.73 -3.93
C LYS A 385 -27.88 -9.38 -3.93
N ALA A 386 -27.41 -8.40 -3.17
CA ALA A 386 -27.98 -7.05 -3.18
C ALA A 386 -27.91 -6.39 -4.57
N LEU A 387 -26.84 -6.63 -5.34
CA LEU A 387 -26.75 -6.18 -6.73
C LEU A 387 -27.74 -6.91 -7.64
N GLU A 388 -27.82 -8.22 -7.54
CA GLU A 388 -28.72 -9.05 -8.34
C GLU A 388 -30.19 -8.68 -8.09
N ASP A 389 -30.57 -8.53 -6.83
CA ASP A 389 -31.93 -8.13 -6.41
C ASP A 389 -32.31 -6.72 -6.96
N ASN A 390 -31.31 -5.89 -7.28
CA ASN A 390 -31.49 -4.54 -7.85
C ASN A 390 -30.98 -4.41 -9.29
N LYS A 391 -30.80 -5.50 -10.02
CA LYS A 391 -30.19 -5.54 -11.37
C LYS A 391 -30.76 -4.47 -12.32
N SER A 392 -32.07 -4.36 -12.41
CA SER A 392 -32.73 -3.42 -13.34
C SER A 392 -32.35 -1.96 -13.05
N VAL A 393 -32.26 -1.60 -11.77
CA VAL A 393 -31.88 -0.25 -11.32
C VAL A 393 -30.40 -0.01 -11.60
N VAL A 394 -29.52 -0.98 -11.32
CA VAL A 394 -28.07 -0.88 -11.57
C VAL A 394 -27.81 -0.71 -13.06
N VAL A 395 -28.34 -1.59 -13.89
CA VAL A 395 -28.15 -1.56 -15.36
C VAL A 395 -28.71 -0.27 -15.96
N SER A 396 -29.93 0.13 -15.58
CA SER A 396 -30.52 1.40 -16.04
C SER A 396 -29.68 2.62 -15.65
N THR A 397 -29.12 2.65 -14.45
CA THR A 397 -28.25 3.73 -13.99
C THR A 397 -26.94 3.77 -14.80
N PHE A 398 -26.32 2.62 -15.03
CA PHE A 398 -25.12 2.53 -15.87
C PHE A 398 -25.41 2.92 -17.30
N THR A 399 -26.53 2.50 -17.88
CA THR A 399 -26.94 2.87 -19.24
C THR A 399 -27.07 4.41 -19.36
N ARG A 400 -27.81 5.05 -18.46
CA ARG A 400 -27.96 6.51 -18.43
C ARG A 400 -26.62 7.23 -18.31
N PHE A 401 -25.75 6.75 -17.45
CA PHE A 401 -24.42 7.32 -17.29
C PHE A 401 -23.59 7.20 -18.58
N LEU A 402 -23.53 6.00 -19.16
CA LEU A 402 -22.76 5.74 -20.37
C LEU A 402 -23.29 6.54 -21.57
N ALA A 403 -24.60 6.63 -21.73
CA ALA A 403 -25.22 7.44 -22.78
C ALA A 403 -24.90 8.94 -22.65
N SER A 404 -24.87 9.45 -21.40
CA SER A 404 -24.56 10.87 -21.15
C SER A 404 -23.09 11.22 -21.34
N TYR A 405 -22.19 10.24 -21.22
CA TYR A 405 -20.74 10.49 -21.19
C TYR A 405 -20.03 10.22 -22.52
N ALA A 406 -20.61 9.37 -23.39
CA ALA A 406 -19.87 8.79 -24.52
C ALA A 406 -20.36 9.18 -25.90
N GLU A 407 -21.44 9.99 -26.06
CA GLU A 407 -22.14 10.12 -27.34
C GLU A 407 -22.47 8.74 -27.98
N ALA A 408 -22.53 7.69 -27.16
CA ALA A 408 -22.81 6.32 -27.59
C ALA A 408 -24.29 6.17 -27.89
N SER A 409 -24.65 5.26 -28.83
CA SER A 409 -26.05 4.90 -29.02
C SER A 409 -26.62 4.29 -27.73
N GLU A 410 -27.95 4.43 -27.52
CA GLU A 410 -28.59 3.82 -26.35
C GLU A 410 -28.36 2.29 -26.29
N SER A 411 -28.29 1.62 -27.45
CA SER A 411 -28.00 0.19 -27.54
C SER A 411 -26.60 -0.14 -27.05
N ASP A 412 -25.56 0.58 -27.50
CA ASP A 412 -24.18 0.32 -27.07
C ASP A 412 -23.99 0.65 -25.58
N ALA A 413 -24.68 1.67 -25.07
CA ALA A 413 -24.68 2.02 -23.67
C ALA A 413 -25.32 0.91 -22.81
N ALA A 414 -26.41 0.30 -23.27
CA ALA A 414 -27.09 -0.79 -22.58
C ALA A 414 -26.22 -2.07 -22.53
N ASP A 415 -25.61 -2.47 -23.65
CA ASP A 415 -24.73 -3.64 -23.71
C ASP A 415 -23.50 -3.48 -22.81
N ASN A 416 -22.95 -2.27 -22.77
CA ASN A 416 -21.82 -1.96 -21.89
C ASN A 416 -22.25 -1.92 -20.41
N ALA A 417 -23.46 -1.46 -20.09
CA ALA A 417 -24.01 -1.47 -18.73
C ALA A 417 -24.20 -2.90 -18.21
N GLU A 418 -24.73 -3.81 -19.05
CA GLU A 418 -24.83 -5.24 -18.70
C GLU A 418 -23.44 -5.86 -18.46
N THR A 419 -22.46 -5.51 -19.27
CA THR A 419 -21.09 -5.98 -19.10
C THR A 419 -20.50 -5.52 -17.76
N LEU A 420 -20.72 -4.27 -17.35
CA LEU A 420 -20.28 -3.76 -16.05
C LEU A 420 -21.01 -4.44 -14.90
N PHE A 421 -22.30 -4.65 -15.02
CA PHE A 421 -23.06 -5.39 -14.01
C PHE A 421 -22.54 -6.82 -13.85
N ASN A 422 -22.37 -7.54 -14.95
CA ASN A 422 -21.86 -8.91 -14.93
C ASN A 422 -20.45 -8.99 -14.31
N ARG A 423 -19.61 -7.97 -14.56
CA ARG A 423 -18.31 -7.88 -13.90
C ARG A 423 -18.45 -7.67 -12.39
N ALA A 424 -19.38 -6.83 -11.94
CA ALA A 424 -19.58 -6.55 -10.52
C ALA A 424 -20.04 -7.77 -9.73
N ILE A 425 -20.86 -8.65 -10.34
CA ILE A 425 -21.35 -9.88 -9.72
C ILE A 425 -20.44 -11.10 -9.94
N ASN A 426 -19.45 -11.02 -10.83
CA ASN A 426 -18.55 -12.13 -11.12
C ASN A 426 -17.71 -12.49 -9.88
N THR A 427 -17.66 -13.80 -9.58
CA THR A 427 -16.90 -14.35 -8.45
C THR A 427 -15.40 -14.11 -8.53
N ASP A 428 -14.87 -14.01 -9.76
CA ASP A 428 -13.45 -13.78 -10.02
C ASP A 428 -13.07 -12.29 -10.06
N SER A 429 -14.05 -11.39 -9.94
CA SER A 429 -13.77 -9.96 -9.96
C SER A 429 -13.44 -9.41 -8.56
N HIS A 430 -12.70 -8.29 -8.53
CA HIS A 430 -12.35 -7.62 -7.28
C HIS A 430 -13.63 -7.17 -6.53
N PRO A 431 -13.76 -7.46 -5.21
CA PRO A 431 -14.99 -7.21 -4.44
C PRO A 431 -15.44 -5.74 -4.44
N MET A 432 -14.49 -4.81 -4.54
CA MET A 432 -14.83 -3.37 -4.59
C MET A 432 -15.66 -2.99 -5.80
N HIS A 433 -15.61 -3.74 -6.90
CA HIS A 433 -16.48 -3.49 -8.05
C HIS A 433 -17.97 -3.61 -7.69
N ALA A 434 -18.30 -4.59 -6.84
CA ALA A 434 -19.66 -4.75 -6.35
C ALA A 434 -20.09 -3.57 -5.46
N VAL A 435 -19.22 -3.08 -4.59
CA VAL A 435 -19.48 -1.93 -3.73
C VAL A 435 -19.62 -0.65 -4.55
N ASP A 436 -18.72 -0.41 -5.51
CA ASP A 436 -18.78 0.76 -6.38
C ASP A 436 -20.05 0.78 -7.21
N ALA A 437 -20.49 -0.40 -7.71
CA ALA A 437 -21.74 -0.54 -8.43
C ALA A 437 -22.96 -0.20 -7.55
N LEU A 438 -23.02 -0.70 -6.30
CA LEU A 438 -24.09 -0.35 -5.37
C LEU A 438 -24.10 1.13 -5.02
N GLN A 439 -22.93 1.74 -4.80
CA GLN A 439 -22.84 3.17 -4.51
C GLN A 439 -23.35 4.04 -5.67
N SER A 440 -23.12 3.62 -6.91
CA SER A 440 -23.58 4.37 -8.09
C SER A 440 -25.11 4.48 -8.19
N ILE A 441 -25.83 3.53 -7.60
CA ILE A 441 -27.30 3.49 -7.59
C ILE A 441 -27.91 3.91 -6.25
N PHE A 442 -27.08 4.26 -5.26
CA PHE A 442 -27.55 4.58 -3.92
C PHE A 442 -28.72 5.60 -3.87
N PRO A 443 -28.69 6.72 -4.65
CA PRO A 443 -29.81 7.65 -4.68
C PRO A 443 -31.14 7.02 -5.13
N GLU A 444 -31.07 5.96 -5.96
CA GLU A 444 -32.24 5.24 -6.43
C GLU A 444 -32.74 4.20 -5.43
N LEU A 445 -31.83 3.61 -4.62
CA LEU A 445 -32.18 2.63 -3.58
C LEU A 445 -32.85 3.28 -2.35
N MET A 446 -32.66 4.59 -2.18
CA MET A 446 -33.25 5.36 -1.07
C MET A 446 -34.63 5.94 -1.41
N LYS A 447 -35.10 5.81 -2.66
CA LYS A 447 -36.47 6.16 -3.08
C LYS A 447 -37.46 5.04 -2.76
#